data_ffe4d45a32accb363a5f880885381090
#
_entry.id   ffe4d45a32accb363a5f880885381090
#
_cell.length_a   1.000
_cell.length_b   1.000
_cell.length_c   1.000
_cell.angle_alpha   90.00
_cell.angle_beta   90.00
_cell.angle_gamma   90.00
#
_symmetry.space_group_name_H-M   'P 1'
#
loop_
_entity.id
_entity.type
_entity.pdbx_description
1 polymer ?
#
loop_
_entity_poly.entity_id
_entity_poly.type
_entity_poly.pdbx_seq_one_letter_code
_entity_poly.pdbx_strand_id
1 'polypeptide(L)'
;MSDSHADDVRGGNTNTGNNYVCVYWTGNVCSDWRPGYAVQSLYTQWDQVKNCWGWAIRDRPVCDRKGNQGNICHVSYEPEQWRTGKHLPKEQGLVVGYKKKGNSITALVDSGDIHCLMIGAAGVGKTANFLYPNIEYTCASGMSFLTTDTKGDLFRNYAGIAKDCYGYRISILDLRNPTRSDGNNILTLVNKYMDEYLMNPKNLAAKARAEKYAKITAKTIISSDGASASSYGQNAFFYDAAEGLLASVILLIAEYCPPEKRHIISVFKLIQDLLAPSPVKNRSLFQLLMDKLPPNHKAKWFAGAALNSADQAMASVLSTAMSRLNAFLDSEMEQILCFDSTLDTETFCRENVSNLYVLPEEDNTKYFMVSLFLQQLYREMLMIADECGGKLPNRGD
;
A
#
# COMPACT_ATOMS: atom_id res chain seq x y z
N MET A 1 33.07 22.55 -49.35
CA MET A 1 34.11 22.94 -48.39
C MET A 1 33.47 22.81 -47.05
N SER A 2 33.76 21.93 -46.25
CA SER A 2 34.70 20.87 -45.90
C SER A 2 34.16 20.20 -44.65
N ASP A 3 33.88 18.93 -44.73
CA ASP A 3 34.56 17.83 -44.04
C ASP A 3 34.29 17.77 -42.54
N SER A 4 33.52 16.77 -42.12
CA SER A 4 33.83 15.38 -41.77
C SER A 4 34.82 15.27 -40.58
N HIS A 5 34.37 14.68 -39.50
CA HIS A 5 35.12 13.60 -38.89
C HIS A 5 34.17 12.78 -37.97
N ALA A 6 33.81 11.62 -38.50
CA ALA A 6 33.38 10.50 -37.68
C ALA A 6 34.65 9.76 -37.27
N ASP A 7 34.97 9.68 -36.00
CA ASP A 7 35.97 8.75 -35.49
C ASP A 7 35.32 7.55 -34.85
N ASP A 8 35.53 6.47 -35.59
CA ASP A 8 35.29 5.07 -35.28
C ASP A 8 36.21 4.67 -34.11
N VAL A 9 35.65 4.29 -32.96
CA VAL A 9 36.36 3.56 -31.91
C VAL A 9 35.71 2.21 -31.72
N ARG A 10 36.13 1.29 -32.59
CA ARG A 10 36.08 -0.14 -32.31
C ARG A 10 37.18 -0.46 -31.31
N GLY A 11 36.81 -0.70 -30.08
CA GLY A 11 37.64 -1.28 -29.04
C GLY A 11 36.86 -2.34 -28.29
N GLY A 12 36.99 -3.61 -28.73
CA GLY A 12 36.38 -4.72 -28.03
C GLY A 12 36.91 -4.85 -26.62
N ASN A 13 36.02 -4.89 -25.67
CA ASN A 13 36.30 -5.55 -24.39
C ASN A 13 35.00 -6.19 -23.89
N THR A 14 34.95 -7.51 -24.02
CA THR A 14 33.91 -8.37 -23.49
C THR A 14 34.00 -8.38 -21.98
N ASN A 15 33.34 -7.42 -21.36
CA ASN A 15 32.98 -7.48 -19.95
C ASN A 15 31.46 -7.25 -19.90
N THR A 16 30.70 -8.33 -19.79
CA THR A 16 29.29 -8.34 -19.51
C THR A 16 29.04 -7.79 -18.09
N GLY A 17 29.30 -6.52 -17.91
CA GLY A 17 28.86 -5.76 -16.76
C GLY A 17 27.39 -5.41 -16.94
N ASN A 18 26.53 -6.02 -16.16
CA ASN A 18 25.11 -5.66 -16.12
C ASN A 18 24.98 -4.19 -15.75
N ASN A 19 24.65 -3.33 -16.70
CA ASN A 19 24.39 -1.92 -16.47
C ASN A 19 23.00 -1.77 -15.84
N TYR A 20 22.94 -1.68 -14.53
CA TYR A 20 21.75 -1.24 -13.82
C TYR A 20 21.83 0.27 -13.63
N VAL A 21 20.80 0.98 -14.04
CA VAL A 21 20.64 2.40 -13.74
C VAL A 21 19.67 2.50 -12.56
N CYS A 22 20.20 2.78 -11.37
CA CYS A 22 19.40 3.21 -10.23
C CYS A 22 19.19 4.72 -10.36
N VAL A 23 17.94 5.14 -10.52
CA VAL A 23 17.57 6.55 -10.48
C VAL A 23 17.06 6.87 -9.09
N TYR A 24 17.79 7.65 -8.32
CA TYR A 24 17.38 8.18 -7.03
C TYR A 24 16.49 9.40 -7.23
N TRP A 25 15.34 9.39 -6.62
CA TRP A 25 14.48 10.56 -6.58
C TRP A 25 14.38 11.06 -5.14
N THR A 26 15.05 12.19 -4.85
CA THR A 26 14.90 12.92 -3.59
C THR A 26 13.91 14.04 -3.82
N GLY A 27 12.66 13.85 -3.47
CA GLY A 27 11.64 14.88 -3.60
C GLY A 27 10.51 14.63 -2.61
N ASN A 28 10.05 15.71 -1.99
CA ASN A 28 8.90 15.72 -1.12
C ASN A 28 7.74 14.99 -1.78
N VAL A 29 7.13 14.08 -1.04
CA VAL A 29 5.94 13.35 -1.47
C VAL A 29 4.89 14.34 -1.90
N CYS A 30 4.65 14.45 -3.21
CA CYS A 30 3.52 15.17 -3.72
C CYS A 30 2.27 14.40 -3.27
N SER A 31 1.33 15.09 -2.64
CA SER A 31 0.09 14.56 -2.07
C SER A 31 -0.87 13.92 -3.09
N ASP A 32 -0.45 13.75 -4.34
CA ASP A 32 -1.26 13.28 -5.47
C ASP A 32 -0.75 11.95 -6.07
N TRP A 33 -0.32 11.00 -5.23
CA TRP A 33 -0.01 9.66 -5.73
C TRP A 33 -1.30 8.92 -6.09
N ARG A 34 -1.52 8.69 -7.40
CA ARG A 34 -2.67 7.94 -7.96
C ARG A 34 -2.17 6.72 -8.70
N PRO A 35 -2.54 5.49 -8.30
CA PRO A 35 -2.25 4.30 -9.08
C PRO A 35 -3.10 4.31 -10.37
N GLY A 36 -2.49 4.21 -11.49
CA GLY A 36 -3.15 4.24 -12.81
C GLY A 36 -2.66 5.36 -13.73
N TYR A 37 -2.34 6.53 -13.19
CA TYR A 37 -1.71 7.60 -13.96
C TYR A 37 -0.18 7.48 -14.06
N ALA A 38 0.44 6.67 -13.20
CA ALA A 38 1.89 6.53 -13.15
C ALA A 38 2.48 6.02 -14.49
N VAL A 39 1.79 5.11 -15.20
CA VAL A 39 2.29 4.56 -16.45
C VAL A 39 2.08 5.54 -17.61
N GLN A 40 0.96 6.22 -17.66
CA GLN A 40 0.65 7.18 -18.74
C GLN A 40 1.34 8.53 -18.53
N SER A 41 1.50 8.98 -17.28
CA SER A 41 2.33 10.12 -16.90
C SER A 41 3.82 9.85 -17.10
N LEU A 42 4.29 8.62 -16.92
CA LEU A 42 5.66 8.24 -17.26
C LEU A 42 5.91 8.31 -18.77
N TYR A 43 4.93 8.00 -19.62
CA TYR A 43 5.06 8.14 -21.08
C TYR A 43 5.05 9.61 -21.54
N THR A 44 4.26 10.48 -20.95
CA THR A 44 4.24 11.92 -21.27
C THR A 44 5.37 12.71 -20.63
N GLN A 45 5.86 12.31 -19.45
CA GLN A 45 7.07 12.85 -18.85
C GLN A 45 8.35 12.26 -19.47
N TRP A 46 8.26 11.12 -20.17
CA TRP A 46 9.40 10.51 -20.84
C TRP A 46 10.04 11.44 -21.90
N ASP A 47 9.26 12.24 -22.61
CA ASP A 47 9.80 13.21 -23.56
C ASP A 47 10.41 14.44 -22.87
N GLN A 48 9.93 14.83 -21.69
CA GLN A 48 10.60 15.85 -20.86
C GLN A 48 11.85 15.29 -20.18
N VAL A 49 11.82 14.03 -19.78
CA VAL A 49 12.97 13.32 -19.19
C VAL A 49 14.07 13.10 -20.24
N LYS A 50 13.75 12.85 -21.51
CA LYS A 50 14.77 12.77 -22.59
C LYS A 50 15.61 14.05 -22.69
N ASN A 51 15.01 15.21 -22.49
CA ASN A 51 15.74 16.48 -22.50
C ASN A 51 16.59 16.72 -21.23
N CYS A 52 16.20 16.12 -20.09
CA CYS A 52 17.01 16.11 -18.88
C CYS A 52 18.11 15.05 -18.90
N TRP A 53 17.91 13.93 -19.62
CA TRP A 53 18.84 12.80 -19.68
C TRP A 53 20.15 13.10 -20.44
N GLY A 54 20.12 14.03 -21.37
CA GLY A 54 21.35 14.50 -22.03
C GLY A 54 22.40 15.05 -21.06
N TRP A 55 21.98 15.45 -19.85
CA TRP A 55 22.85 16.02 -18.82
C TRP A 55 23.16 15.07 -17.67
N ALA A 56 22.26 14.11 -17.36
CA ALA A 56 22.40 13.26 -16.17
C ALA A 56 23.29 12.01 -16.39
N ILE A 57 23.45 11.55 -17.64
CA ILE A 57 24.20 10.32 -17.95
C ILE A 57 25.69 10.59 -18.20
N ARG A 58 26.10 11.81 -18.55
CA ARG A 58 27.48 12.09 -18.94
C ARG A 58 28.44 12.39 -17.79
N ASP A 59 28.01 12.98 -16.68
CA ASP A 59 28.94 13.58 -15.73
C ASP A 59 28.69 13.37 -14.24
N ARG A 60 27.75 12.47 -13.86
CA ARG A 60 27.65 12.11 -12.43
C ARG A 60 27.82 10.61 -12.25
N PRO A 61 28.96 10.17 -11.64
CA PRO A 61 29.03 8.83 -11.12
C PRO A 61 27.88 8.63 -10.10
N VAL A 62 27.33 7.41 -10.05
CA VAL A 62 26.26 6.97 -9.14
C VAL A 62 26.57 7.25 -7.65
N CYS A 63 27.79 7.70 -7.37
CA CYS A 63 28.23 8.28 -6.10
C CYS A 63 29.06 9.52 -6.44
N ASP A 64 28.56 10.70 -6.16
CA ASP A 64 29.36 11.92 -6.16
C ASP A 64 30.45 11.76 -5.08
N ARG A 65 31.69 11.69 -5.52
CA ARG A 65 32.87 11.45 -4.63
C ARG A 65 33.09 12.52 -3.57
N LYS A 66 32.30 13.58 -3.55
CA LYS A 66 32.49 14.73 -2.63
C LYS A 66 31.25 15.20 -1.90
N GLY A 67 30.03 14.75 -2.24
CA GLY A 67 28.81 15.36 -1.71
C GLY A 67 27.93 14.48 -0.83
N ASN A 68 27.90 13.14 -1.02
CA ASN A 68 26.93 12.27 -0.36
C ASN A 68 27.57 10.99 0.20
N GLN A 69 28.78 11.03 0.72
CA GLN A 69 29.41 9.88 1.37
C GLN A 69 28.79 9.55 2.74
N GLY A 70 27.88 10.36 3.27
CA GLY A 70 27.34 10.20 4.61
C GLY A 70 26.35 9.05 4.79
N ASN A 71 25.68 8.60 3.73
CA ASN A 71 24.58 7.64 3.87
C ASN A 71 24.87 6.26 3.25
N ILE A 72 25.99 6.07 2.54
CA ILE A 72 26.31 4.77 1.95
C ILE A 72 27.31 4.01 2.82
N CYS A 73 26.84 2.93 3.40
CA CYS A 73 27.63 2.00 4.17
C CYS A 73 28.16 0.86 3.30
N HIS A 74 29.36 0.40 3.60
CA HIS A 74 30.01 -0.73 2.94
C HIS A 74 29.90 -1.95 3.85
N VAL A 75 29.09 -2.93 3.47
CA VAL A 75 28.82 -4.12 4.28
C VAL A 75 29.29 -5.39 3.54
N SER A 76 30.02 -6.27 4.24
CA SER A 76 30.37 -7.58 3.69
C SER A 76 29.10 -8.37 3.41
N TYR A 77 28.93 -8.86 2.17
CA TYR A 77 27.73 -9.58 1.76
C TYR A 77 27.94 -11.09 1.86
N GLU A 78 27.49 -11.70 2.96
CA GLU A 78 27.77 -13.09 3.35
C GLU A 78 26.50 -13.86 3.72
N PRO A 79 25.56 -14.11 2.77
CA PRO A 79 24.27 -14.74 3.06
C PRO A 79 24.37 -16.10 3.78
N GLU A 80 25.37 -16.90 3.40
CA GLU A 80 25.57 -18.21 4.02
C GLU A 80 25.86 -18.14 5.51
N GLN A 81 26.59 -17.10 5.95
CA GLN A 81 26.87 -16.87 7.36
C GLN A 81 25.67 -16.25 8.07
N TRP A 82 24.99 -15.32 7.42
CA TRP A 82 23.80 -14.64 7.96
C TRP A 82 22.69 -15.64 8.29
N ARG A 83 22.44 -16.62 7.40
CA ARG A 83 21.44 -17.67 7.59
C ARG A 83 21.76 -18.61 8.77
N THR A 84 22.99 -18.60 9.26
CA THR A 84 23.39 -19.30 10.49
C THR A 84 23.44 -18.39 11.72
N GLY A 85 22.98 -17.15 11.60
CA GLY A 85 22.99 -16.15 12.66
C GLY A 85 24.36 -15.53 12.94
N LYS A 86 25.34 -15.69 12.02
CA LYS A 86 26.70 -15.17 12.17
C LYS A 86 26.88 -13.91 11.32
N HIS A 87 27.64 -12.96 11.83
CA HIS A 87 28.06 -11.74 11.12
C HIS A 87 26.89 -10.91 10.56
N LEU A 88 25.74 -10.91 11.25
CA LEU A 88 24.56 -10.16 10.83
C LEU A 88 24.90 -8.67 10.66
N PRO A 89 24.42 -8.01 9.58
CA PRO A 89 24.64 -6.60 9.37
C PRO A 89 23.88 -5.78 10.43
N LYS A 90 24.50 -4.71 10.91
CA LYS A 90 23.87 -3.79 11.87
C LYS A 90 23.15 -2.64 11.18
N GLU A 91 23.64 -2.26 10.00
CA GLU A 91 23.10 -1.14 9.25
C GLU A 91 21.86 -1.57 8.50
N GLN A 92 20.74 -0.90 8.72
CA GLN A 92 19.51 -1.09 7.98
C GLN A 92 19.49 -0.17 6.75
N GLY A 93 18.98 -0.65 5.62
CA GLY A 93 18.92 0.15 4.41
C GLY A 93 18.76 -0.67 3.13
N LEU A 94 18.80 0.01 2.01
CA LEU A 94 18.64 -0.57 0.68
C LEU A 94 19.99 -0.86 0.04
N VAL A 95 20.20 -2.08 -0.45
CA VAL A 95 21.39 -2.42 -1.25
C VAL A 95 21.24 -1.80 -2.63
N VAL A 96 22.02 -0.79 -2.91
CA VAL A 96 22.00 -0.03 -4.17
C VAL A 96 23.06 -0.45 -5.17
N GLY A 97 24.01 -1.28 -4.73
CA GLY A 97 25.06 -1.79 -5.58
C GLY A 97 26.03 -2.71 -4.83
N TYR A 98 27.06 -3.17 -5.52
CA TYR A 98 28.10 -4.01 -4.90
C TYR A 98 29.47 -3.76 -5.51
N LYS A 99 30.50 -4.10 -4.73
CA LYS A 99 31.90 -4.19 -5.18
C LYS A 99 32.36 -5.64 -5.01
N LYS A 100 33.02 -6.19 -6.03
CA LYS A 100 33.60 -7.54 -5.97
C LYS A 100 35.11 -7.45 -5.97
N LYS A 101 35.76 -8.09 -4.99
CA LYS A 101 37.22 -8.21 -4.90
C LYS A 101 37.58 -9.69 -4.66
N GLY A 102 38.03 -10.37 -5.71
CA GLY A 102 38.20 -11.82 -5.66
C GLY A 102 36.88 -12.54 -5.40
N ASN A 103 36.84 -13.34 -4.36
CA ASN A 103 35.61 -14.04 -3.92
C ASN A 103 34.74 -13.24 -2.93
N SER A 104 35.25 -12.11 -2.44
CA SER A 104 34.50 -11.27 -1.49
C SER A 104 33.59 -10.29 -2.21
N ILE A 105 32.37 -10.17 -1.73
CA ILE A 105 31.36 -9.21 -2.19
C ILE A 105 31.10 -8.22 -1.06
N THR A 106 31.18 -6.93 -1.37
CA THR A 106 30.81 -5.85 -0.46
C THR A 106 29.58 -5.14 -0.99
N ALA A 107 28.48 -5.20 -0.27
CA ALA A 107 27.28 -4.45 -0.59
C ALA A 107 27.45 -2.97 -0.29
N LEU A 108 26.90 -2.14 -1.15
CA LEU A 108 26.75 -0.69 -0.95
C LEU A 108 25.33 -0.45 -0.49
N VAL A 109 25.17 -0.07 0.77
CA VAL A 109 23.88 0.07 1.43
C VAL A 109 23.60 1.54 1.67
N ASP A 110 22.47 2.02 1.16
CA ASP A 110 21.97 3.36 1.50
C ASP A 110 21.05 3.22 2.72
N SER A 111 21.46 3.82 3.83
CA SER A 111 20.72 3.80 5.11
C SER A 111 19.73 4.95 5.25
N GLY A 112 19.61 5.82 4.25
CA GLY A 112 18.64 6.92 4.24
C GLY A 112 17.22 6.47 3.91
N ASP A 113 16.26 7.37 4.15
CA ASP A 113 14.87 7.21 3.69
C ASP A 113 14.78 7.59 2.22
N ILE A 114 14.99 6.59 1.35
CA ILE A 114 15.01 6.81 -0.10
C ILE A 114 13.92 5.99 -0.81
N HIS A 115 13.39 6.57 -1.88
CA HIS A 115 12.63 5.83 -2.88
C HIS A 115 13.58 5.42 -4.00
N CYS A 116 13.55 4.13 -4.38
CA CYS A 116 14.36 3.59 -5.47
C CYS A 116 13.46 3.12 -6.61
N LEU A 117 13.72 3.60 -7.82
CA LEU A 117 13.06 3.13 -9.05
C LEU A 117 14.07 2.37 -9.91
N MET A 118 13.84 1.08 -10.12
CA MET A 118 14.67 0.25 -11.00
C MET A 118 14.00 0.08 -12.36
N ILE A 119 14.67 0.52 -13.40
CA ILE A 119 14.21 0.39 -14.78
C ILE A 119 15.13 -0.58 -15.53
N GLY A 120 14.54 -1.53 -16.25
CA GLY A 120 15.29 -2.46 -17.07
C GLY A 120 14.36 -3.31 -17.93
N ALA A 121 14.82 -3.76 -19.09
CA ALA A 121 14.08 -4.66 -19.96
C ALA A 121 13.72 -6.00 -19.29
N ALA A 122 12.78 -6.73 -19.85
CA ALA A 122 12.50 -8.10 -19.38
C ALA A 122 13.74 -8.99 -19.54
N GLY A 123 13.99 -9.89 -18.60
CA GLY A 123 15.11 -10.84 -18.65
C GLY A 123 16.48 -10.30 -18.25
N VAL A 124 16.65 -8.99 -17.98
CA VAL A 124 17.96 -8.44 -17.58
C VAL A 124 18.38 -8.80 -16.14
N GLY A 125 17.58 -9.58 -15.42
CA GLY A 125 17.93 -10.07 -14.09
C GLY A 125 17.59 -9.09 -12.96
N LYS A 126 16.61 -8.19 -13.12
CA LYS A 126 16.16 -7.27 -12.04
C LYS A 126 15.86 -8.01 -10.74
N THR A 127 15.09 -9.09 -10.83
CA THR A 127 14.73 -9.89 -9.65
C THR A 127 15.97 -10.55 -9.04
N ALA A 128 16.81 -11.21 -9.84
CA ALA A 128 17.95 -11.97 -9.36
C ALA A 128 19.07 -11.08 -8.79
N ASN A 129 19.33 -9.92 -9.40
CA ASN A 129 20.49 -9.11 -9.05
C ASN A 129 20.16 -7.89 -8.15
N PHE A 130 18.89 -7.57 -7.98
CA PHE A 130 18.49 -6.48 -7.10
C PHE A 130 17.49 -6.94 -6.02
N LEU A 131 16.37 -7.53 -6.43
CA LEU A 131 15.30 -7.82 -5.48
C LEU A 131 15.71 -8.91 -4.47
N TYR A 132 16.23 -10.04 -4.94
CA TYR A 132 16.68 -11.11 -4.04
C TYR A 132 17.80 -10.67 -3.09
N PRO A 133 18.89 -10.00 -3.55
CA PRO A 133 19.89 -9.48 -2.63
C PRO A 133 19.35 -8.51 -1.60
N ASN A 134 18.37 -7.67 -1.97
CA ASN A 134 17.73 -6.76 -1.02
C ASN A 134 16.86 -7.48 -0.01
N ILE A 135 16.05 -8.46 -0.41
CA ILE A 135 15.24 -9.26 0.52
C ILE A 135 16.15 -10.00 1.51
N GLU A 136 17.21 -10.64 1.04
CA GLU A 136 18.18 -11.32 1.89
C GLU A 136 18.82 -10.34 2.90
N TYR A 137 19.24 -9.16 2.42
CA TYR A 137 19.81 -8.14 3.27
C TYR A 137 18.82 -7.59 4.30
N THR A 138 17.59 -7.35 3.88
CA THR A 138 16.50 -6.89 4.75
C THR A 138 16.25 -7.90 5.86
N CYS A 139 16.18 -9.19 5.53
CA CYS A 139 16.05 -10.26 6.53
C CYS A 139 17.24 -10.28 7.49
N ALA A 140 18.46 -10.18 6.97
CA ALA A 140 19.68 -10.24 7.80
C ALA A 140 19.83 -9.03 8.72
N SER A 141 19.40 -7.84 8.29
CA SER A 141 19.43 -6.60 9.07
C SER A 141 18.23 -6.39 9.99
N GLY A 142 17.27 -7.31 9.99
CA GLY A 142 16.11 -7.27 10.88
C GLY A 142 15.06 -6.21 10.53
N MET A 143 14.95 -5.80 9.26
CA MET A 143 13.92 -4.86 8.81
C MET A 143 12.64 -5.62 8.44
N SER A 144 11.48 -5.13 8.87
CA SER A 144 10.21 -5.58 8.31
C SER A 144 10.08 -5.13 6.86
N PHE A 145 9.50 -5.96 6.02
CA PHE A 145 9.30 -5.61 4.63
C PHE A 145 7.96 -6.11 4.09
N LEU A 146 7.46 -5.37 3.10
CA LEU A 146 6.28 -5.72 2.35
C LEU A 146 6.65 -5.80 0.87
N THR A 147 6.18 -6.83 0.19
CA THR A 147 6.41 -6.98 -1.24
C THR A 147 5.16 -7.44 -1.97
N THR A 148 5.02 -7.02 -3.22
CA THR A 148 3.99 -7.53 -4.14
C THR A 148 4.64 -8.51 -5.11
N ASP A 149 4.04 -9.68 -5.26
CA ASP A 149 4.58 -10.78 -6.04
C ASP A 149 3.55 -11.32 -7.03
N THR A 150 3.62 -10.84 -8.26
CA THR A 150 2.69 -11.24 -9.32
C THR A 150 2.88 -12.69 -9.79
N LYS A 151 4.04 -13.29 -9.56
CA LYS A 151 4.38 -14.65 -9.99
C LYS A 151 4.39 -15.66 -8.85
N GLY A 152 4.41 -15.21 -7.61
CA GLY A 152 4.58 -16.05 -6.44
C GLY A 152 6.02 -16.59 -6.27
N ASP A 153 6.99 -16.06 -7.04
CA ASP A 153 8.38 -16.52 -6.98
C ASP A 153 9.09 -16.08 -5.71
N LEU A 154 8.80 -14.87 -5.23
CA LEU A 154 9.38 -14.34 -4.00
C LEU A 154 8.93 -15.16 -2.80
N PHE A 155 7.64 -15.46 -2.72
CA PHE A 155 7.11 -16.30 -1.67
C PHE A 155 7.75 -17.69 -1.68
N ARG A 156 7.76 -18.37 -2.82
CA ARG A 156 8.33 -19.73 -2.93
C ARG A 156 9.79 -19.80 -2.57
N ASN A 157 10.56 -18.76 -2.93
CA ASN A 157 12.01 -18.76 -2.77
C ASN A 157 12.48 -18.21 -1.42
N TYR A 158 11.73 -17.29 -0.80
CA TYR A 158 12.23 -16.55 0.36
C TYR A 158 11.40 -16.68 1.63
N ALA A 159 10.12 -17.04 1.57
CA ALA A 159 9.30 -17.12 2.78
C ALA A 159 9.87 -18.15 3.79
N GLY A 160 10.30 -19.33 3.31
CA GLY A 160 10.97 -20.34 4.14
C GLY A 160 12.29 -19.82 4.74
N ILE A 161 13.12 -19.17 3.94
CA ILE A 161 14.40 -18.61 4.40
C ILE A 161 14.17 -17.54 5.46
N ALA A 162 13.24 -16.61 5.22
CA ALA A 162 12.92 -15.56 6.18
C ALA A 162 12.42 -16.14 7.51
N LYS A 163 11.55 -17.15 7.46
CA LYS A 163 11.02 -17.81 8.66
C LYS A 163 12.07 -18.62 9.39
N ASP A 164 12.73 -19.57 8.69
CA ASP A 164 13.53 -20.61 9.32
C ASP A 164 14.95 -20.13 9.67
N CYS A 165 15.52 -19.21 8.88
CA CYS A 165 16.88 -18.72 9.11
C CYS A 165 16.91 -17.41 9.92
N TYR A 166 15.89 -16.56 9.76
CA TYR A 166 15.86 -15.22 10.36
C TYR A 166 14.74 -15.01 11.38
N GLY A 167 13.85 -16.01 11.58
CA GLY A 167 12.79 -15.95 12.58
C GLY A 167 11.63 -15.00 12.25
N TYR A 168 11.43 -14.68 10.97
CA TYR A 168 10.37 -13.78 10.53
C TYR A 168 8.99 -14.40 10.70
N ARG A 169 8.04 -13.60 11.13
CA ARG A 169 6.62 -13.89 11.01
C ARG A 169 6.20 -13.62 9.57
N ILE A 170 5.65 -14.63 8.90
CA ILE A 170 5.21 -14.53 7.50
C ILE A 170 3.69 -14.32 7.49
N SER A 171 3.24 -13.30 6.77
CA SER A 171 1.84 -13.08 6.46
C SER A 171 1.65 -13.01 4.95
N ILE A 172 0.62 -13.68 4.44
CA ILE A 172 0.36 -13.81 3.01
C ILE A 172 -1.06 -13.37 2.70
N LEU A 173 -1.19 -12.39 1.80
CA LEU A 173 -2.43 -12.08 1.14
C LEU A 173 -2.40 -12.65 -0.29
N ASP A 174 -2.93 -13.85 -0.45
CA ASP A 174 -2.96 -14.53 -1.73
C ASP A 174 -4.28 -14.27 -2.47
N LEU A 175 -4.27 -13.26 -3.33
CA LEU A 175 -5.42 -12.90 -4.15
C LEU A 175 -5.63 -13.84 -5.35
N ARG A 176 -4.69 -14.74 -5.62
CA ARG A 176 -4.83 -15.81 -6.61
C ARG A 176 -5.56 -17.02 -6.03
N ASN A 177 -5.32 -17.28 -4.75
CA ASN A 177 -5.86 -18.43 -4.05
C ASN A 177 -6.39 -18.02 -2.66
N PRO A 178 -7.48 -17.24 -2.62
CA PRO A 178 -8.00 -16.63 -1.39
C PRO A 178 -8.28 -17.62 -0.26
N THR A 179 -8.58 -18.88 -0.59
CA THR A 179 -8.81 -19.95 0.40
C THR A 179 -7.55 -20.35 1.19
N ARG A 180 -6.38 -19.94 0.74
CA ARG A 180 -5.08 -20.17 1.41
C ARG A 180 -4.45 -18.88 1.93
N SER A 181 -5.16 -17.77 1.80
CA SER A 181 -4.72 -16.46 2.25
C SER A 181 -4.96 -16.27 3.74
N ASP A 182 -4.13 -15.45 4.35
CA ASP A 182 -4.46 -14.84 5.64
C ASP A 182 -5.65 -13.91 5.50
N GLY A 183 -6.41 -13.74 6.59
CA GLY A 183 -7.49 -12.77 6.64
C GLY A 183 -6.98 -11.33 6.63
N ASN A 184 -7.76 -10.44 6.03
CA ASN A 184 -7.52 -9.00 6.11
C ASN A 184 -8.82 -8.21 6.05
N ASN A 185 -9.39 -7.93 7.19
CA ASN A 185 -10.57 -7.11 7.32
C ASN A 185 -10.21 -5.62 7.17
N ILE A 186 -10.64 -5.01 6.10
CA ILE A 186 -10.35 -3.59 5.81
C ILE A 186 -10.98 -2.61 6.82
N LEU A 187 -11.86 -3.09 7.70
CA LEU A 187 -12.45 -2.30 8.78
C LEU A 187 -11.71 -2.47 10.13
N THR A 188 -10.62 -3.23 10.17
CA THR A 188 -9.88 -3.54 11.42
C THR A 188 -9.60 -2.31 12.27
N LEU A 189 -9.13 -1.21 11.69
CA LEU A 189 -8.85 0.02 12.44
C LEU A 189 -10.11 0.71 12.94
N VAL A 190 -11.16 0.76 12.13
CA VAL A 190 -12.44 1.34 12.57
C VAL A 190 -12.96 0.55 13.75
N ASN A 191 -12.92 -0.78 13.66
CA ASN A 191 -13.37 -1.70 14.71
C ASN A 191 -12.53 -1.54 15.98
N LYS A 192 -11.20 -1.56 15.88
CA LYS A 192 -10.28 -1.38 17.00
C LYS A 192 -10.60 -0.12 17.82
N TYR A 193 -10.65 1.03 17.15
CA TYR A 193 -10.90 2.28 17.85
C TYR A 193 -12.34 2.45 18.32
N MET A 194 -13.30 1.81 17.63
CA MET A 194 -14.68 1.79 18.11
C MET A 194 -14.80 0.94 19.38
N ASP A 195 -14.13 -0.21 19.45
CA ASP A 195 -14.11 -1.06 20.64
C ASP A 195 -13.44 -0.34 21.84
N GLU A 196 -12.33 0.37 21.61
CA GLU A 196 -11.70 1.21 22.63
C GLU A 196 -12.68 2.28 23.17
N TYR A 197 -13.45 2.90 22.30
CA TYR A 197 -14.47 3.86 22.71
C TYR A 197 -15.63 3.20 23.45
N LEU A 198 -16.14 2.07 22.99
CA LEU A 198 -17.24 1.36 23.64
C LEU A 198 -16.84 0.83 25.01
N MET A 199 -15.59 0.40 25.19
CA MET A 199 -15.03 0.01 26.51
C MET A 199 -14.87 1.21 27.45
N ASN A 200 -14.51 2.38 26.91
CA ASN A 200 -14.35 3.61 27.67
C ASN A 200 -14.96 4.81 26.92
N PRO A 201 -16.26 5.11 27.11
CA PRO A 201 -16.95 6.19 26.43
C PRO A 201 -16.38 7.60 26.68
N LYS A 202 -15.50 7.76 27.65
CA LYS A 202 -14.77 9.01 27.93
C LYS A 202 -13.59 9.20 26.96
N ASN A 203 -13.14 8.14 26.29
CA ASN A 203 -12.07 8.19 25.30
C ASN A 203 -12.57 8.73 23.96
N LEU A 204 -12.82 10.04 23.91
CA LEU A 204 -13.27 10.72 22.69
C LEU A 204 -12.23 10.69 21.57
N ALA A 205 -10.95 10.52 21.91
CA ALA A 205 -9.88 10.38 20.92
C ALA A 205 -10.03 9.09 20.11
N ALA A 206 -10.33 7.96 20.76
CA ALA A 206 -10.62 6.70 20.07
C ALA A 206 -11.83 6.84 19.13
N LYS A 207 -12.92 7.47 19.60
CA LYS A 207 -14.09 7.76 18.76
C LYS A 207 -13.71 8.57 17.53
N ALA A 208 -12.95 9.66 17.70
CA ALA A 208 -12.51 10.50 16.59
C ALA A 208 -11.63 9.75 15.59
N ARG A 209 -10.78 8.81 16.07
CA ARG A 209 -9.98 7.92 15.20
C ARG A 209 -10.88 6.96 14.42
N ALA A 210 -11.86 6.31 15.04
CA ALA A 210 -12.81 5.45 14.34
C ALA A 210 -13.55 6.21 13.23
N GLU A 211 -14.06 7.42 13.54
CA GLU A 211 -14.72 8.31 12.57
C GLU A 211 -13.78 8.69 11.40
N LYS A 212 -12.51 9.01 11.70
CA LYS A 212 -11.49 9.33 10.70
C LYS A 212 -11.23 8.15 9.77
N TYR A 213 -11.04 6.95 10.33
CA TYR A 213 -10.77 5.76 9.51
C TYR A 213 -11.97 5.32 8.69
N ALA A 214 -13.20 5.44 9.21
CA ALA A 214 -14.40 5.19 8.44
C ALA A 214 -14.48 6.09 7.20
N LYS A 215 -14.20 7.38 7.33
CA LYS A 215 -14.13 8.33 6.19
C LYS A 215 -13.02 7.96 5.20
N ILE A 216 -11.83 7.62 5.71
CA ILE A 216 -10.69 7.26 4.87
C ILE A 216 -11.02 6.02 4.04
N THR A 217 -11.56 4.98 4.67
CA THR A 217 -11.95 3.73 3.99
C THR A 217 -13.05 4.01 2.95
N ALA A 218 -14.09 4.75 3.32
CA ALA A 218 -15.16 5.13 2.40
C ALA A 218 -14.63 5.90 1.18
N LYS A 219 -13.78 6.90 1.41
CA LYS A 219 -13.17 7.69 0.33
C LYS A 219 -12.33 6.83 -0.59
N THR A 220 -11.50 5.93 -0.03
CA THR A 220 -10.64 5.05 -0.83
C THR A 220 -11.48 4.12 -1.71
N ILE A 221 -12.57 3.58 -1.17
CA ILE A 221 -13.51 2.71 -1.91
C ILE A 221 -14.20 3.48 -3.04
N ILE A 222 -14.74 4.67 -2.74
CA ILE A 222 -15.46 5.47 -3.74
C ILE A 222 -14.53 5.96 -4.86
N SER A 223 -13.28 6.29 -4.53
CA SER A 223 -12.28 6.78 -5.49
C SER A 223 -11.43 5.67 -6.12
N SER A 224 -11.85 4.42 -6.07
CA SER A 224 -11.07 3.23 -6.45
C SER A 224 -10.65 3.19 -7.93
N ASP A 225 -11.40 3.84 -8.82
CA ASP A 225 -11.10 3.91 -10.26
C ASP A 225 -10.05 4.95 -10.64
N GLY A 226 -9.41 5.59 -9.66
CA GLY A 226 -8.37 6.60 -9.90
C GLY A 226 -8.90 7.91 -10.47
N ALA A 227 -10.21 8.04 -10.63
CA ALA A 227 -10.82 9.25 -11.11
C ALA A 227 -10.73 10.36 -10.05
N SER A 228 -10.32 11.56 -10.45
CA SER A 228 -10.34 12.71 -9.55
C SER A 228 -11.77 13.25 -9.39
N ALA A 229 -12.04 13.90 -8.26
CA ALA A 229 -13.31 14.59 -8.06
C ALA A 229 -13.67 15.52 -9.25
N SER A 230 -12.66 16.11 -9.88
CA SER A 230 -12.83 16.92 -11.09
C SER A 230 -13.24 16.12 -12.33
N SER A 231 -12.99 14.82 -12.40
CA SER A 231 -13.35 13.98 -13.55
C SER A 231 -14.80 13.49 -13.50
N TYR A 232 -15.47 13.58 -12.35
CA TYR A 232 -16.88 13.17 -12.20
C TYR A 232 -17.88 14.20 -12.75
N GLY A 233 -17.44 15.43 -13.05
CA GLY A 233 -18.26 16.48 -13.65
C GLY A 233 -19.58 16.70 -12.89
N GLN A 234 -20.71 16.61 -13.59
CA GLN A 234 -22.05 16.80 -13.01
C GLN A 234 -22.43 15.68 -12.00
N ASN A 235 -21.74 14.56 -12.01
CA ASN A 235 -22.00 13.42 -11.10
C ASN A 235 -21.24 13.54 -9.77
N ALA A 236 -20.39 14.55 -9.56
CA ALA A 236 -19.58 14.71 -8.35
C ALA A 236 -20.42 14.64 -7.07
N PHE A 237 -21.60 15.22 -7.07
CA PHE A 237 -22.53 15.18 -5.93
C PHE A 237 -22.87 13.74 -5.50
N PHE A 238 -23.13 12.83 -6.45
CA PHE A 238 -23.49 11.44 -6.13
C PHE A 238 -22.32 10.67 -5.50
N TYR A 239 -21.09 10.94 -5.93
CA TYR A 239 -19.90 10.32 -5.37
C TYR A 239 -19.59 10.87 -3.95
N ASP A 240 -19.69 12.18 -3.76
CA ASP A 240 -19.48 12.81 -2.44
C ASP A 240 -20.55 12.35 -1.43
N ALA A 241 -21.80 12.28 -1.86
CA ALA A 241 -22.90 11.79 -1.03
C ALA A 241 -22.77 10.28 -0.73
N ALA A 242 -22.29 9.48 -1.70
CA ALA A 242 -22.02 8.05 -1.51
C ALA A 242 -20.84 7.82 -0.56
N GLU A 243 -19.78 8.65 -0.60
CA GLU A 243 -18.69 8.62 0.37
C GLU A 243 -19.22 8.84 1.81
N GLY A 244 -20.03 9.88 2.00
CA GLY A 244 -20.62 10.19 3.30
C GLY A 244 -21.56 9.08 3.80
N LEU A 245 -22.40 8.54 2.91
CA LEU A 245 -23.28 7.42 3.22
C LEU A 245 -22.49 6.18 3.61
N LEU A 246 -21.46 5.83 2.84
CA LEU A 246 -20.62 4.65 3.10
C LEU A 246 -19.89 4.79 4.44
N ALA A 247 -19.31 5.97 4.74
CA ALA A 247 -18.68 6.25 6.04
C ALA A 247 -19.67 6.11 7.19
N SER A 248 -20.92 6.59 7.00
CA SER A 248 -22.00 6.44 7.98
C SER A 248 -22.32 4.96 8.24
N VAL A 249 -22.49 4.16 7.19
CA VAL A 249 -22.81 2.73 7.32
C VAL A 249 -21.65 1.95 7.94
N ILE A 250 -20.40 2.24 7.58
CA ILE A 250 -19.22 1.65 8.21
C ILE A 250 -19.22 1.90 9.72
N LEU A 251 -19.50 3.13 10.17
CA LEU A 251 -19.59 3.44 11.60
C LEU A 251 -20.71 2.68 12.30
N LEU A 252 -21.87 2.54 11.67
CA LEU A 252 -22.99 1.77 12.25
C LEU A 252 -22.63 0.29 12.41
N ILE A 253 -22.00 -0.31 11.41
CA ILE A 253 -21.53 -1.69 11.49
C ILE A 253 -20.51 -1.86 12.63
N ALA A 254 -19.55 -0.95 12.74
CA ALA A 254 -18.54 -1.01 13.79
C ALA A 254 -19.12 -0.82 15.21
N GLU A 255 -20.16 0.02 15.36
CA GLU A 255 -20.73 0.35 16.67
C GLU A 255 -21.79 -0.65 17.14
N TYR A 256 -22.63 -1.16 16.23
CA TYR A 256 -23.83 -1.92 16.59
C TYR A 256 -23.80 -3.40 16.21
N CYS A 257 -22.89 -3.82 15.32
CA CYS A 257 -22.80 -5.24 14.94
C CYS A 257 -21.87 -6.02 15.89
N PRO A 258 -22.13 -7.32 16.08
CA PRO A 258 -21.21 -8.19 16.79
C PRO A 258 -19.88 -8.32 16.00
N PRO A 259 -18.74 -8.57 16.67
CA PRO A 259 -17.40 -8.54 16.08
C PRO A 259 -17.28 -9.34 14.78
N GLU A 260 -17.82 -10.55 14.73
CA GLU A 260 -17.77 -11.46 13.58
C GLU A 260 -18.54 -10.94 12.34
N LYS A 261 -19.32 -9.88 12.49
CA LYS A 261 -20.09 -9.26 11.40
C LYS A 261 -19.55 -7.86 11.03
N ARG A 262 -18.46 -7.43 11.62
CA ARG A 262 -17.89 -6.08 11.39
C ARG A 262 -16.91 -6.09 10.23
N HIS A 263 -17.38 -6.36 9.02
CA HIS A 263 -16.59 -6.42 7.79
C HIS A 263 -17.33 -5.80 6.60
N ILE A 264 -16.65 -5.58 5.49
CA ILE A 264 -17.16 -4.83 4.34
C ILE A 264 -18.40 -5.51 3.69
N ILE A 265 -18.49 -6.81 3.75
CA ILE A 265 -19.66 -7.53 3.19
C ILE A 265 -20.93 -7.22 3.99
N SER A 266 -20.82 -7.02 5.31
CA SER A 266 -21.95 -6.56 6.13
C SER A 266 -22.37 -5.14 5.77
N VAL A 267 -21.41 -4.28 5.43
CA VAL A 267 -21.70 -2.94 4.92
C VAL A 267 -22.48 -3.02 3.62
N PHE A 268 -22.05 -3.86 2.69
CA PHE A 268 -22.78 -4.09 1.43
C PHE A 268 -24.20 -4.59 1.69
N LYS A 269 -24.38 -5.62 2.51
CA LYS A 269 -25.70 -6.19 2.84
C LYS A 269 -26.62 -5.14 3.44
N LEU A 270 -26.12 -4.33 4.38
CA LEU A 270 -26.93 -3.26 4.97
C LEU A 270 -27.36 -2.22 3.92
N ILE A 271 -26.45 -1.79 3.03
CA ILE A 271 -26.80 -0.86 1.95
C ILE A 271 -27.84 -1.49 1.01
N GLN A 272 -27.71 -2.77 0.68
CA GLN A 272 -28.69 -3.50 -0.14
C GLN A 272 -30.08 -3.55 0.53
N ASP A 273 -30.13 -3.84 1.82
CA ASP A 273 -31.37 -3.85 2.58
C ASP A 273 -32.03 -2.46 2.62
N LEU A 274 -31.23 -1.39 2.68
CA LEU A 274 -31.70 -0.01 2.68
C LEU A 274 -32.30 0.46 1.33
N LEU A 275 -32.03 -0.28 0.24
CA LEU A 275 -32.66 -0.07 -1.08
C LEU A 275 -34.05 -0.69 -1.18
N ALA A 276 -34.42 -1.59 -0.27
CA ALA A 276 -35.73 -2.22 -0.29
C ALA A 276 -36.86 -1.18 -0.09
N PRO A 277 -38.08 -1.45 -0.62
CA PRO A 277 -39.22 -0.55 -0.44
C PRO A 277 -39.54 -0.30 1.02
N SER A 278 -39.69 0.97 1.39
CA SER A 278 -40.05 1.35 2.76
C SER A 278 -41.54 1.10 3.05
N PRO A 279 -41.90 0.62 4.25
CA PRO A 279 -43.28 0.48 4.66
C PRO A 279 -43.93 1.85 4.95
N VAL A 280 -43.13 2.92 5.06
CA VAL A 280 -43.63 4.27 5.33
C VAL A 280 -43.58 5.11 4.06
N LYS A 281 -44.71 5.68 3.69
CA LYS A 281 -44.86 6.51 2.49
C LYS A 281 -43.91 7.72 2.57
N ASN A 282 -43.23 8.05 1.49
CA ASN A 282 -42.30 9.19 1.36
C ASN A 282 -41.11 9.15 2.35
N ARG A 283 -40.68 7.99 2.81
CA ARG A 283 -39.49 7.84 3.66
C ARG A 283 -38.71 6.59 3.25
N SER A 284 -37.40 6.73 3.06
CA SER A 284 -36.52 5.58 2.80
C SER A 284 -36.26 4.78 4.08
N LEU A 285 -35.89 3.51 3.93
CA LEU A 285 -35.42 2.69 5.08
C LEU A 285 -34.20 3.29 5.74
N PHE A 286 -33.34 3.96 4.96
CA PHE A 286 -32.17 4.64 5.50
C PHE A 286 -32.57 5.80 6.42
N GLN A 287 -33.56 6.62 6.03
CA GLN A 287 -34.08 7.68 6.89
C GLN A 287 -34.68 7.12 8.19
N LEU A 288 -35.45 6.02 8.09
CA LEU A 288 -36.03 5.38 9.27
C LEU A 288 -34.97 4.79 10.20
N LEU A 289 -33.87 4.24 9.66
CA LEU A 289 -32.74 3.80 10.45
C LEU A 289 -32.07 4.97 11.19
N MET A 290 -31.80 6.06 10.47
CA MET A 290 -31.17 7.23 11.03
C MET A 290 -32.01 7.90 12.14
N ASP A 291 -33.34 7.88 12.02
CA ASP A 291 -34.23 8.44 13.04
C ASP A 291 -34.14 7.73 14.39
N LYS A 292 -33.77 6.45 14.39
CA LYS A 292 -33.57 5.67 15.63
C LYS A 292 -32.30 6.07 16.39
N LEU A 293 -31.36 6.74 15.74
CA LEU A 293 -30.11 7.16 16.36
C LEU A 293 -30.28 8.46 17.15
N PRO A 294 -29.44 8.71 18.16
CA PRO A 294 -29.40 9.99 18.88
C PRO A 294 -29.23 11.18 17.92
N PRO A 295 -29.78 12.36 18.22
CA PRO A 295 -29.71 13.53 17.32
C PRO A 295 -28.28 13.93 16.93
N ASN A 296 -27.35 13.79 17.86
CA ASN A 296 -25.95 14.17 17.67
C ASN A 296 -25.05 13.03 17.16
N HIS A 297 -25.63 11.92 16.70
CA HIS A 297 -24.87 10.80 16.22
C HIS A 297 -24.11 11.12 14.93
N LYS A 298 -22.82 10.83 14.87
CA LYS A 298 -21.95 11.19 13.73
C LYS A 298 -22.35 10.54 12.41
N ALA A 299 -22.91 9.33 12.46
CA ALA A 299 -23.44 8.68 11.25
C ALA A 299 -24.48 9.57 10.53
N LYS A 300 -25.34 10.29 11.28
CA LYS A 300 -26.29 11.25 10.68
C LYS A 300 -25.59 12.39 9.95
N TRP A 301 -24.51 12.89 10.54
CA TRP A 301 -23.75 14.01 9.97
C TRP A 301 -23.02 13.58 8.68
N PHE A 302 -22.43 12.41 8.68
CA PHE A 302 -21.75 11.89 7.50
C PHE A 302 -22.73 11.62 6.35
N ALA A 303 -23.90 11.08 6.66
CA ALA A 303 -24.94 10.82 5.68
C ALA A 303 -25.76 12.07 5.29
N GLY A 304 -25.43 13.25 5.82
CA GLY A 304 -26.26 14.46 5.69
C GLY A 304 -26.62 14.82 4.25
N ALA A 305 -25.68 14.74 3.32
CA ALA A 305 -25.93 15.00 1.90
C ALA A 305 -26.92 14.00 1.30
N ALA A 306 -26.77 12.72 1.62
CA ALA A 306 -27.67 11.65 1.18
C ALA A 306 -29.06 11.80 1.82
N LEU A 307 -29.15 12.07 3.13
CA LEU A 307 -30.40 12.19 3.88
C LEU A 307 -31.26 13.37 3.43
N ASN A 308 -30.64 14.45 2.99
CA ASN A 308 -31.33 15.68 2.55
C ASN A 308 -31.66 15.68 1.05
N SER A 309 -31.35 14.60 0.32
CA SER A 309 -31.68 14.48 -1.10
C SER A 309 -33.08 13.93 -1.30
N ALA A 310 -33.69 14.24 -2.46
CA ALA A 310 -34.98 13.65 -2.87
C ALA A 310 -34.83 12.12 -3.01
N ASP A 311 -35.93 11.37 -2.87
CA ASP A 311 -35.93 9.90 -2.88
C ASP A 311 -35.23 9.31 -4.11
N GLN A 312 -35.41 9.89 -5.29
CA GLN A 312 -34.75 9.43 -6.52
C GLN A 312 -33.22 9.67 -6.46
N ALA A 313 -32.77 10.80 -5.92
CA ALA A 313 -31.36 11.10 -5.74
C ALA A 313 -30.74 10.19 -4.68
N MET A 314 -31.45 9.89 -3.58
CA MET A 314 -31.04 8.93 -2.57
C MET A 314 -30.81 7.53 -3.18
N ALA A 315 -31.75 7.04 -4.01
CA ALA A 315 -31.58 5.77 -4.71
C ALA A 315 -30.33 5.77 -5.60
N SER A 316 -30.05 6.88 -6.27
CA SER A 316 -28.82 7.03 -7.09
C SER A 316 -27.55 7.02 -6.24
N VAL A 317 -27.55 7.66 -5.07
CA VAL A 317 -26.42 7.63 -4.12
C VAL A 317 -26.16 6.21 -3.61
N LEU A 318 -27.21 5.50 -3.19
CA LEU A 318 -27.12 4.09 -2.75
C LEU A 318 -26.60 3.19 -3.87
N SER A 319 -27.10 3.35 -5.09
CA SER A 319 -26.64 2.59 -6.26
C SER A 319 -25.17 2.87 -6.59
N THR A 320 -24.73 4.11 -6.44
CA THR A 320 -23.32 4.49 -6.62
C THR A 320 -22.44 3.79 -5.58
N ALA A 321 -22.82 3.82 -4.30
CA ALA A 321 -22.09 3.13 -3.23
C ALA A 321 -22.03 1.60 -3.50
N MET A 322 -23.15 0.99 -3.88
CA MET A 322 -23.19 -0.43 -4.21
C MET A 322 -22.33 -0.81 -5.41
N SER A 323 -22.32 0.00 -6.46
CA SER A 323 -21.47 -0.23 -7.63
C SER A 323 -19.98 -0.29 -7.24
N ARG A 324 -19.56 0.55 -6.31
CA ARG A 324 -18.17 0.53 -5.80
C ARG A 324 -17.89 -0.68 -4.91
N LEU A 325 -18.86 -1.11 -4.16
CA LEU A 325 -18.73 -2.28 -3.28
C LEU A 325 -18.77 -3.62 -4.04
N ASN A 326 -19.26 -3.64 -5.28
CA ASN A 326 -19.29 -4.86 -6.10
C ASN A 326 -17.90 -5.49 -6.28
N ALA A 327 -16.83 -4.69 -6.25
CA ALA A 327 -15.47 -5.19 -6.34
C ALA A 327 -15.08 -6.14 -5.17
N PHE A 328 -15.84 -6.15 -4.09
CA PHE A 328 -15.63 -6.99 -2.90
C PHE A 328 -16.52 -8.24 -2.87
N LEU A 329 -17.45 -8.40 -3.80
CA LEU A 329 -18.47 -9.46 -3.79
C LEU A 329 -18.08 -10.73 -4.54
N ASP A 330 -16.82 -11.04 -4.53
CA ASP A 330 -16.32 -12.32 -4.97
C ASP A 330 -16.30 -13.27 -3.77
N SER A 331 -16.95 -14.44 -3.87
CA SER A 331 -17.00 -15.43 -2.77
C SER A 331 -15.60 -15.88 -2.33
N GLU A 332 -14.62 -15.83 -3.21
CA GLU A 332 -13.23 -16.09 -2.85
C GLU A 332 -12.64 -14.94 -2.06
N MET A 333 -12.92 -13.68 -2.45
CA MET A 333 -12.46 -12.48 -1.73
C MET A 333 -13.10 -12.35 -0.35
N GLU A 334 -14.35 -12.82 -0.19
CA GLU A 334 -14.99 -12.85 1.12
C GLU A 334 -14.19 -13.66 2.15
N GLN A 335 -13.46 -14.70 1.71
CA GLN A 335 -12.58 -15.49 2.58
C GLN A 335 -11.44 -14.66 3.19
N ILE A 336 -11.00 -13.62 2.51
CA ILE A 336 -9.98 -12.70 3.03
C ILE A 336 -10.64 -11.59 3.87
N LEU A 337 -11.72 -11.00 3.37
CA LEU A 337 -12.28 -9.76 3.89
C LEU A 337 -13.16 -9.93 5.13
N CYS A 338 -13.69 -11.13 5.37
CA CYS A 338 -14.55 -11.42 6.52
C CYS A 338 -13.79 -11.87 7.77
N PHE A 339 -12.49 -12.13 7.67
CA PHE A 339 -11.67 -12.54 8.80
C PHE A 339 -10.77 -11.43 9.26
N ASP A 340 -10.51 -11.40 10.56
CA ASP A 340 -9.62 -10.42 11.15
C ASP A 340 -8.23 -10.49 10.54
N SER A 341 -7.58 -9.34 10.46
CA SER A 341 -6.23 -9.25 9.93
C SER A 341 -5.25 -10.02 10.82
N THR A 342 -4.54 -10.98 10.24
CA THR A 342 -3.49 -11.74 10.93
C THR A 342 -2.25 -10.91 11.17
N LEU A 343 -2.07 -9.86 10.38
CA LEU A 343 -1.05 -8.86 10.56
C LEU A 343 -1.68 -7.54 11.00
N ASP A 344 -1.28 -7.06 12.17
CA ASP A 344 -1.49 -5.67 12.54
C ASP A 344 -0.23 -4.85 12.30
N THR A 345 -0.41 -3.56 12.07
CA THR A 345 0.68 -2.65 11.74
C THR A 345 1.62 -2.43 12.93
N GLU A 346 1.13 -2.55 14.16
CA GLU A 346 1.96 -2.41 15.35
C GLU A 346 2.99 -3.53 15.41
N THR A 347 2.55 -4.77 15.18
CA THR A 347 3.44 -5.93 15.04
C THR A 347 4.45 -5.72 13.90
N PHE A 348 3.99 -5.23 12.74
CA PHE A 348 4.87 -4.93 11.60
C PHE A 348 5.96 -3.90 11.92
N CYS A 349 5.64 -2.89 12.75
CA CYS A 349 6.58 -1.85 13.16
C CYS A 349 7.51 -2.26 14.31
N ARG A 350 7.16 -3.29 15.10
CA ARG A 350 7.91 -3.68 16.30
C ARG A 350 8.65 -5.00 16.19
N GLU A 351 8.18 -5.89 15.32
CA GLU A 351 8.72 -7.23 15.12
C GLU A 351 9.29 -7.40 13.71
N ASN A 352 10.10 -8.43 13.48
CA ASN A 352 10.58 -8.78 12.15
C ASN A 352 9.47 -9.50 11.38
N VAL A 353 8.77 -8.79 10.56
CA VAL A 353 7.62 -9.30 9.81
C VAL A 353 7.83 -9.14 8.31
N SER A 354 7.54 -10.21 7.57
CA SER A 354 7.48 -10.19 6.11
C SER A 354 6.04 -10.30 5.63
N ASN A 355 5.59 -9.32 4.88
CA ASN A 355 4.31 -9.33 4.20
C ASN A 355 4.48 -9.56 2.72
N LEU A 356 3.79 -10.59 2.21
CA LEU A 356 3.79 -10.95 0.81
C LEU A 356 2.39 -10.84 0.24
N TYR A 357 2.22 -10.00 -0.77
CA TYR A 357 0.98 -9.95 -1.54
C TYR A 357 1.18 -10.70 -2.85
N VAL A 358 0.48 -11.80 -3.00
CA VAL A 358 0.46 -12.55 -4.25
C VAL A 358 -0.68 -12.04 -5.11
N LEU A 359 -0.36 -11.47 -6.26
CA LEU A 359 -1.31 -10.87 -7.17
C LEU A 359 -1.62 -11.80 -8.34
N PRO A 360 -2.85 -11.83 -8.86
CA PRO A 360 -3.15 -12.50 -10.12
C PRO A 360 -2.50 -11.74 -11.28
N GLU A 361 -1.97 -12.48 -12.26
CA GLU A 361 -1.24 -11.87 -13.40
C GLU A 361 -2.16 -11.08 -14.33
N GLU A 362 -3.44 -11.43 -14.43
CA GLU A 362 -4.36 -10.96 -15.47
C GLU A 362 -5.56 -10.17 -14.96
N ASP A 363 -5.76 -10.04 -13.65
CA ASP A 363 -6.94 -9.41 -13.07
C ASP A 363 -6.62 -8.07 -12.40
N ASN A 364 -6.78 -7.00 -13.19
CA ASN A 364 -6.57 -5.63 -12.70
C ASN A 364 -7.57 -5.21 -11.61
N THR A 365 -8.71 -5.89 -11.48
CA THR A 365 -9.73 -5.56 -10.48
C THR A 365 -9.20 -5.78 -9.08
N LYS A 366 -8.35 -6.79 -8.89
CA LYS A 366 -7.75 -7.11 -7.59
C LYS A 366 -6.57 -6.17 -7.20
N TYR A 367 -6.00 -5.41 -8.14
CA TYR A 367 -4.96 -4.42 -7.81
C TYR A 367 -5.48 -3.28 -6.93
N PHE A 368 -6.76 -2.95 -7.06
CA PHE A 368 -7.41 -2.01 -6.16
C PHE A 368 -7.32 -2.44 -4.69
N MET A 369 -7.53 -3.74 -4.42
CA MET A 369 -7.44 -4.29 -3.07
C MET A 369 -6.04 -4.11 -2.48
N VAL A 370 -4.99 -4.38 -3.27
CA VAL A 370 -3.61 -4.17 -2.84
C VAL A 370 -3.34 -2.69 -2.54
N SER A 371 -3.83 -1.80 -3.40
CA SER A 371 -3.70 -0.36 -3.16
C SER A 371 -4.40 0.08 -1.86
N LEU A 372 -5.56 -0.49 -1.57
CA LEU A 372 -6.29 -0.23 -0.33
C LEU A 372 -5.49 -0.69 0.90
N PHE A 373 -4.97 -1.92 0.87
CA PHE A 373 -4.15 -2.48 1.96
C PHE A 373 -2.86 -1.68 2.18
N LEU A 374 -2.15 -1.34 1.10
CA LEU A 374 -0.94 -0.53 1.18
C LEU A 374 -1.20 0.85 1.77
N GLN A 375 -2.29 1.52 1.34
CA GLN A 375 -2.65 2.82 1.89
C GLN A 375 -3.01 2.73 3.38
N GLN A 376 -3.70 1.68 3.77
CA GLN A 376 -4.07 1.44 5.16
C GLN A 376 -2.81 1.24 6.00
N LEU A 377 -1.96 0.27 5.64
CA LEU A 377 -0.70 -0.01 6.35
C LEU A 377 0.18 1.23 6.46
N TYR A 378 0.39 1.96 5.35
CA TYR A 378 1.22 3.16 5.35
C TYR A 378 0.71 4.24 6.30
N ARG A 379 -0.59 4.47 6.36
CA ARG A 379 -1.18 5.47 7.28
C ARG A 379 -1.05 5.07 8.74
N GLU A 380 -1.19 3.79 9.03
CA GLU A 380 -0.98 3.26 10.37
C GLU A 380 0.49 3.39 10.79
N MET A 381 1.42 3.05 9.90
CA MET A 381 2.86 3.24 10.15
C MET A 381 3.21 4.69 10.48
N LEU A 382 2.65 5.66 9.73
CA LEU A 382 2.86 7.08 10.01
C LEU A 382 2.33 7.47 11.40
N MET A 383 1.18 6.92 11.82
CA MET A 383 0.66 7.20 13.16
C MET A 383 1.54 6.63 14.26
N ILE A 384 2.01 5.38 14.08
CA ILE A 384 2.93 4.75 15.05
C ILE A 384 4.24 5.53 15.11
N ALA A 385 4.77 5.98 13.97
CA ALA A 385 5.95 6.82 13.92
C ALA A 385 5.74 8.14 14.69
N ASP A 386 4.60 8.81 14.50
CA ASP A 386 4.26 10.05 15.23
C ASP A 386 4.18 9.81 16.75
N GLU A 387 3.56 8.70 17.17
CA GLU A 387 3.49 8.31 18.59
C GLU A 387 4.86 7.95 19.19
N CYS A 388 5.80 7.50 18.36
CA CYS A 388 7.18 7.14 18.74
C CYS A 388 8.20 8.28 18.53
N GLY A 389 7.74 9.52 18.36
CA GLY A 389 8.63 10.69 18.21
C GLY A 389 9.21 10.89 16.81
N GLY A 390 8.49 10.42 15.77
CA GLY A 390 8.82 10.62 14.37
C GLY A 390 9.65 9.51 13.73
N LYS A 391 9.87 8.40 14.44
CA LYS A 391 10.60 7.23 13.93
C LYS A 391 9.85 5.94 14.24
N LEU A 392 9.96 4.97 13.35
CA LEU A 392 9.42 3.63 13.61
C LEU A 392 10.30 2.86 14.60
N PRO A 393 9.72 2.09 15.54
CA PRO A 393 10.48 1.34 16.55
C PRO A 393 11.46 0.32 15.97
N ASN A 394 11.14 -0.27 14.84
CA ASN A 394 11.95 -1.31 14.20
C ASN A 394 13.07 -0.77 13.28
N ARG A 395 13.18 0.53 13.10
CA ARG A 395 14.41 1.17 12.63
C ARG A 395 15.24 1.44 13.86
N GLY A 396 15.90 0.37 14.37
CA GLY A 396 16.67 0.42 15.58
C GLY A 396 17.64 1.60 15.64
N ASP A 397 17.55 2.34 16.70
CA ASP A 397 18.64 3.01 17.41
C ASP A 397 18.76 2.41 18.81
#